data_b1428c29ca3e6eb604d51791a24c782a
#
_entry.id   b1428c29ca3e6eb604d51791a24c782a
#
_cell.length_a   1.000
_cell.length_b   1.000
_cell.length_c   1.000
_cell.angle_alpha   90.00
_cell.angle_beta   90.00
_cell.angle_gamma   90.00
#
_symmetry.space_group_name_H-M   'P 1'
#
loop_
_entity.id
_entity.type
_entity.pdbx_description
1 polymer ?
#
loop_
_entity_poly.entity_id
_entity_poly.type
_entity_poly.pdbx_seq_one_letter_code
_entity_poly.pdbx_strand_id
1 'polypeptide(L)'
;MQVYILKESNSDSRVAASPDTVKKMKDWGLNVVIQDNAGLNSNFSNEEYIKSGASISNEITDISKSDLILKINKPNEDEIALMNEGSVLIASLDPYNNSETLNKLKDKGVTSFAMELMPRITRAQSCLLYTSDAADE
;
A
#
# COMPACT_ATOMS: atom_id res chain seq x y z
N MET A 1 13.07 7.15 3.62
CA MET A 1 11.84 6.97 2.82
C MET A 1 10.73 6.40 3.69
N GLN A 2 9.57 7.00 3.66
CA GLN A 2 8.42 6.54 4.41
C GLN A 2 7.45 5.81 3.49
N VAL A 3 7.02 4.62 3.91
CA VAL A 3 6.05 3.79 3.21
C VAL A 3 4.75 3.82 4.01
N TYR A 4 3.64 4.09 3.35
CA TYR A 4 2.32 4.09 3.98
C TYR A 4 1.48 2.94 3.41
N ILE A 5 0.95 2.10 4.30
CA ILE A 5 0.11 0.97 3.93
C ILE A 5 -1.34 1.36 4.23
N LEU A 6 -2.13 1.51 3.20
CA LEU A 6 -3.54 1.91 3.32
C LEU A 6 -4.44 0.73 3.69
N LYS A 7 -5.48 1.05 4.45
CA LYS A 7 -6.53 0.09 4.75
C LYS A 7 -7.40 -0.10 3.52
N GLU A 8 -7.74 -1.35 3.21
CA GLU A 8 -8.69 -1.65 2.15
C GLU A 8 -10.12 -1.43 2.62
N SER A 9 -11.07 -1.43 1.68
CA SER A 9 -12.48 -1.30 2.04
C SER A 9 -12.94 -2.51 2.86
N ASN A 10 -14.05 -2.36 3.57
CA ASN A 10 -14.57 -3.44 4.45
C ASN A 10 -14.93 -4.70 3.68
N SER A 11 -15.15 -4.60 2.37
CA SER A 11 -15.46 -5.76 1.54
C SER A 11 -14.22 -6.56 1.13
N ASP A 12 -13.03 -6.05 1.38
CA ASP A 12 -11.79 -6.72 1.04
C ASP A 12 -11.02 -7.05 2.32
N SER A 13 -10.73 -8.33 2.52
CA SER A 13 -10.02 -8.79 3.71
C SER A 13 -8.51 -8.72 3.57
N ARG A 14 -8.01 -8.30 2.40
CA ARG A 14 -6.56 -8.28 2.15
C ARG A 14 -5.93 -6.99 2.64
N VAL A 15 -4.61 -7.02 2.76
CA VAL A 15 -3.80 -5.84 3.05
C VAL A 15 -2.52 -5.92 2.22
N ALA A 16 -1.98 -4.77 1.85
CA ALA A 16 -0.84 -4.70 0.92
C ALA A 16 0.45 -5.25 1.50
N ALA A 17 0.59 -5.31 2.81
CA ALA A 17 1.78 -5.83 3.47
C ALA A 17 1.42 -6.55 4.75
N SER A 18 2.02 -7.72 4.96
CA SER A 18 1.92 -8.46 6.22
C SER A 18 2.97 -7.96 7.22
N PRO A 19 2.87 -8.34 8.51
CA PRO A 19 3.95 -8.05 9.45
C PRO A 19 5.32 -8.56 9.00
N ASP A 20 5.37 -9.73 8.36
CA ASP A 20 6.63 -10.27 7.83
C ASP A 20 7.20 -9.39 6.73
N THR A 21 6.34 -8.90 5.83
CA THR A 21 6.77 -7.98 4.77
C THR A 21 7.27 -6.66 5.34
N VAL A 22 6.58 -6.15 6.36
CA VAL A 22 7.01 -4.93 7.06
C VAL A 22 8.41 -5.10 7.65
N LYS A 23 8.66 -6.26 8.27
CA LYS A 23 9.97 -6.55 8.84
C LYS A 23 11.06 -6.51 7.76
N LYS A 24 10.79 -7.07 6.59
CA LYS A 24 11.73 -7.00 5.46
C LYS A 24 11.96 -5.56 5.01
N MET A 25 10.91 -4.77 4.93
CA MET A 25 11.03 -3.36 4.56
C MET A 25 11.88 -2.59 5.56
N LYS A 26 11.72 -2.87 6.85
CA LYS A 26 12.55 -2.25 7.89
C LYS A 26 14.00 -2.65 7.73
N ASP A 27 14.27 -3.89 7.41
CA ASP A 27 15.64 -4.36 7.17
C ASP A 27 16.28 -3.65 5.98
N TRP A 28 15.45 -3.18 5.03
CA TRP A 28 15.92 -2.40 3.88
C TRP A 28 16.09 -0.90 4.21
N GLY A 29 15.85 -0.50 5.43
CA GLY A 29 15.99 0.89 5.85
C GLY A 29 14.78 1.77 5.62
N LEU A 30 13.62 1.18 5.33
CA LEU A 30 12.39 1.93 5.11
C LEU A 30 11.65 2.17 6.43
N ASN A 31 11.01 3.33 6.55
CA ASN A 31 10.10 3.61 7.66
C ASN A 31 8.69 3.25 7.21
N VAL A 32 8.07 2.30 7.90
CA VAL A 32 6.76 1.79 7.52
C VAL A 32 5.70 2.32 8.46
N VAL A 33 4.65 2.89 7.89
CA VAL A 33 3.48 3.39 8.63
C VAL A 33 2.27 2.60 8.12
N ILE A 34 1.50 2.05 9.05
CA ILE A 34 0.31 1.27 8.74
C ILE A 34 -0.91 2.07 9.18
N GLN A 35 -1.89 2.22 8.30
CA GLN A 35 -3.16 2.83 8.68
C GLN A 35 -3.83 1.99 9.78
N ASP A 36 -4.44 2.66 10.75
CA ASP A 36 -5.07 2.00 11.87
C ASP A 36 -6.01 0.88 11.40
N ASN A 37 -5.84 -0.31 11.95
CA ASN A 37 -6.62 -1.50 11.64
C ASN A 37 -6.53 -1.96 10.18
N ALA A 38 -5.52 -1.55 9.44
CA ALA A 38 -5.40 -1.92 8.02
C ALA A 38 -5.31 -3.43 7.81
N GLY A 39 -4.68 -4.16 8.72
CA GLY A 39 -4.54 -5.61 8.60
C GLY A 39 -5.56 -6.41 9.38
N LEU A 40 -6.54 -5.76 10.02
CA LEU A 40 -7.45 -6.45 10.94
C LEU A 40 -8.26 -7.55 10.24
N ASN A 41 -8.75 -7.28 9.04
CA ASN A 41 -9.53 -8.26 8.28
C ASN A 41 -8.67 -9.41 7.74
N SER A 42 -7.35 -9.27 7.76
CA SER A 42 -6.41 -10.32 7.41
C SER A 42 -5.85 -11.02 8.65
N ASN A 43 -6.44 -10.78 9.81
CA ASN A 43 -6.01 -11.32 11.10
C ASN A 43 -4.65 -10.79 11.56
N PHE A 44 -4.25 -9.63 11.10
CA PHE A 44 -3.05 -8.94 11.57
C PHE A 44 -3.45 -7.75 12.42
N SER A 45 -3.11 -7.79 13.70
CA SER A 45 -3.41 -6.70 14.62
C SER A 45 -2.41 -5.57 14.48
N ASN A 46 -2.78 -4.39 14.97
CA ASN A 46 -1.84 -3.27 15.02
C ASN A 46 -0.59 -3.64 15.83
N GLU A 47 -0.76 -4.41 16.90
CA GLU A 47 0.36 -4.83 17.75
C GLU A 47 1.38 -5.69 16.99
N GLU A 48 0.91 -6.56 16.10
CA GLU A 48 1.79 -7.38 15.29
C GLU A 48 2.64 -6.52 14.36
N TYR A 49 2.04 -5.49 13.77
CA TYR A 49 2.78 -4.55 12.92
C TYR A 49 3.79 -3.75 13.73
N ILE A 50 3.43 -3.32 14.92
CA ILE A 50 4.34 -2.58 15.80
C ILE A 50 5.54 -3.47 16.17
N LYS A 51 5.30 -4.72 16.49
CA LYS A 51 6.39 -5.67 16.77
C LYS A 51 7.32 -5.87 15.58
N SER A 52 6.79 -5.74 14.38
CA SER A 52 7.58 -5.86 13.15
C SER A 52 8.35 -4.58 12.81
N GLY A 53 8.14 -3.52 13.56
CA GLY A 53 8.85 -2.27 13.39
C GLY A 53 8.06 -1.15 12.74
N ALA A 54 6.78 -1.36 12.46
CA ALA A 54 5.95 -0.32 11.87
C ALA A 54 5.38 0.62 12.94
N SER A 55 4.96 1.79 12.48
CA SER A 55 4.16 2.72 13.28
C SER A 55 2.72 2.66 12.81
N ILE A 56 1.78 2.91 13.71
CA ILE A 56 0.36 2.93 13.37
C ILE A 56 -0.10 4.38 13.23
N SER A 57 -0.80 4.66 12.13
CA SER A 57 -1.34 6.00 11.85
C SER A 57 -2.83 6.03 12.11
N ASN A 58 -3.26 6.93 12.98
CA ASN A 58 -4.68 7.19 13.22
C ASN A 58 -5.22 8.31 12.34
N GLU A 59 -4.36 8.96 11.57
CA GLU A 59 -4.74 10.09 10.74
C GLU A 59 -4.37 9.81 9.29
N ILE A 60 -5.37 9.81 8.41
CA ILE A 60 -5.16 9.58 6.99
C ILE A 60 -4.26 10.66 6.36
N THR A 61 -4.18 11.83 7.00
CA THR A 61 -3.31 12.91 6.53
C THR A 61 -1.83 12.54 6.53
N ASP A 62 -1.44 11.47 7.22
CA ASP A 62 -0.06 10.98 7.17
C ASP A 62 0.33 10.49 5.78
N ILE A 63 -0.63 10.25 4.89
CA ILE A 63 -0.34 9.96 3.48
C ILE A 63 0.52 11.06 2.87
N SER A 64 0.26 12.31 3.21
CA SER A 64 0.98 13.45 2.64
C SER A 64 2.45 13.50 3.04
N LYS A 65 2.84 12.75 4.06
CA LYS A 65 4.23 12.68 4.53
C LYS A 65 4.97 11.48 3.95
N SER A 66 4.31 10.69 3.12
CA SER A 66 4.85 9.42 2.66
C SER A 66 5.38 9.51 1.24
N ASP A 67 6.46 8.80 0.97
CA ASP A 67 7.10 8.75 -0.33
C ASP A 67 6.55 7.61 -1.19
N LEU A 68 6.15 6.53 -0.56
CA LEU A 68 5.61 5.35 -1.21
C LEU A 68 4.31 4.95 -0.54
N ILE A 69 3.27 4.75 -1.34
CA ILE A 69 1.95 4.36 -0.84
C ILE A 69 1.58 3.02 -1.46
N LEU A 70 1.23 2.08 -0.59
CA LEU A 70 0.84 0.73 -1.02
C LEU A 70 -0.62 0.49 -0.71
N LYS A 71 -1.35 -0.03 -1.68
CA LYS A 71 -2.74 -0.40 -1.54
C LYS A 71 -3.05 -1.52 -2.53
N ILE A 72 -3.99 -2.39 -2.21
CA ILE A 72 -4.37 -3.45 -3.14
C ILE A 72 -5.34 -2.92 -4.19
N ASN A 73 -6.42 -2.28 -3.75
CA ASN A 73 -7.41 -1.73 -4.67
C ASN A 73 -7.07 -0.28 -5.04
N LYS A 74 -7.72 0.24 -6.08
CA LYS A 74 -7.47 1.62 -6.47
C LYS A 74 -7.81 2.58 -5.33
N PRO A 75 -7.07 3.69 -5.19
CA PRO A 75 -7.37 4.68 -4.16
C PRO A 75 -8.63 5.45 -4.50
N ASN A 76 -9.30 5.96 -3.46
CA ASN A 76 -10.44 6.86 -3.65
C ASN A 76 -9.94 8.30 -3.83
N GLU A 77 -10.88 9.22 -4.12
CA GLU A 77 -10.52 10.62 -4.37
C GLU A 77 -9.89 11.29 -3.15
N ASP A 78 -10.37 10.98 -1.95
CA ASP A 78 -9.82 11.55 -0.72
C ASP A 78 -8.39 11.12 -0.50
N GLU A 79 -8.10 9.86 -0.78
CA GLU A 79 -6.74 9.33 -0.67
C GLU A 79 -5.80 9.98 -1.67
N ILE A 80 -6.26 10.14 -2.92
CA ILE A 80 -5.47 10.80 -3.96
C ILE A 80 -5.17 12.25 -3.58
N ALA A 81 -6.16 12.95 -3.04
CA ALA A 81 -6.01 14.35 -2.66
C ALA A 81 -4.92 14.55 -1.59
N LEU A 82 -4.67 13.54 -0.77
CA LEU A 82 -3.67 13.61 0.30
C LEU A 82 -2.26 13.21 -0.16
N MET A 83 -2.13 12.64 -1.36
CA MET A 83 -0.82 12.24 -1.87
C MET A 83 0.00 13.46 -2.29
N ASN A 84 1.30 13.41 -2.01
CA ASN A 84 2.21 14.48 -2.39
C ASN A 84 2.69 14.33 -3.81
N GLU A 85 2.99 15.47 -4.44
CA GLU A 85 3.72 15.49 -5.69
C GLU A 85 5.06 14.78 -5.49
N GLY A 86 5.40 13.90 -6.42
CA GLY A 86 6.63 13.12 -6.36
C GLY A 86 6.53 11.82 -5.59
N SER A 87 5.39 11.54 -4.96
CA SER A 87 5.20 10.24 -4.29
C SER A 87 4.91 9.15 -5.33
N VAL A 88 5.04 7.90 -4.88
CA VAL A 88 4.81 6.72 -5.72
C VAL A 88 3.67 5.91 -5.12
N LEU A 89 2.72 5.52 -5.96
CA LEU A 89 1.61 4.65 -5.57
C LEU A 89 1.75 3.31 -6.29
N ILE A 90 1.60 2.23 -5.55
CA ILE A 90 1.50 0.89 -6.12
C ILE A 90 0.16 0.30 -5.69
N ALA A 91 -0.69 -0.03 -6.65
CA ALA A 91 -2.02 -0.55 -6.39
C ALA A 91 -2.54 -1.29 -7.62
N SER A 92 -3.63 -2.03 -7.45
CA SER A 92 -4.34 -2.63 -8.56
C SER A 92 -5.22 -1.54 -9.17
N LEU A 93 -4.80 -0.98 -10.31
CA LEU A 93 -5.42 0.22 -10.87
C LEU A 93 -6.37 -0.05 -12.01
N ASP A 94 -6.33 -1.25 -12.60
CA ASP A 94 -7.11 -1.59 -13.79
C ASP A 94 -7.06 -0.45 -14.82
N PRO A 95 -5.89 -0.16 -15.40
CA PRO A 95 -5.67 1.08 -16.13
C PRO A 95 -6.56 1.25 -17.37
N TYR A 96 -7.08 0.14 -17.91
CA TYR A 96 -7.94 0.22 -19.09
C TYR A 96 -9.35 0.69 -18.76
N ASN A 97 -9.77 0.57 -17.50
CA ASN A 97 -11.13 0.95 -17.06
C ASN A 97 -11.14 2.13 -16.09
N ASN A 98 -9.96 2.60 -15.66
CA ASN A 98 -9.85 3.65 -14.64
C ASN A 98 -8.98 4.82 -15.11
N SER A 99 -9.12 5.22 -16.36
CA SER A 99 -8.34 6.33 -16.91
C SER A 99 -8.53 7.64 -16.13
N GLU A 100 -9.71 7.84 -15.58
CA GLU A 100 -10.01 9.04 -14.78
C GLU A 100 -9.15 9.06 -13.51
N THR A 101 -9.06 7.93 -12.81
CA THR A 101 -8.21 7.80 -11.63
C THR A 101 -6.74 8.04 -11.97
N LEU A 102 -6.28 7.47 -13.08
CA LEU A 102 -4.90 7.66 -13.55
C LEU A 102 -4.61 9.12 -13.87
N ASN A 103 -5.56 9.82 -14.50
CA ASN A 103 -5.39 11.22 -14.81
C ASN A 103 -5.32 12.07 -13.55
N LYS A 104 -6.11 11.76 -12.53
CA LYS A 104 -6.06 12.47 -11.24
C LYS A 104 -4.71 12.28 -10.57
N LEU A 105 -4.17 11.07 -10.59
CA LEU A 105 -2.85 10.80 -10.04
C LEU A 105 -1.76 11.56 -10.80
N LYS A 106 -1.85 11.58 -12.11
CA LYS A 106 -0.91 12.31 -12.94
C LYS A 106 -0.95 13.81 -12.65
N ASP A 107 -2.16 14.36 -12.51
CA ASP A 107 -2.34 15.80 -12.22
C ASP A 107 -1.76 16.16 -10.84
N LYS A 108 -1.76 15.24 -9.91
CA LYS A 108 -1.15 15.43 -8.58
C LYS A 108 0.36 15.29 -8.62
N GLY A 109 0.94 14.82 -9.71
CA GLY A 109 2.36 14.53 -9.79
C GLY A 109 2.76 13.24 -9.11
N VAL A 110 1.82 12.32 -8.94
CA VAL A 110 2.06 11.00 -8.34
C VAL A 110 2.41 10.00 -9.42
N THR A 111 3.52 9.30 -9.27
CA THR A 111 3.88 8.20 -10.15
C THR A 111 3.16 6.95 -9.68
N SER A 112 2.36 6.36 -10.57
CA SER A 112 1.59 5.17 -10.21
C SER A 112 2.06 3.95 -10.96
N PHE A 113 2.07 2.79 -10.28
CA PHE A 113 2.37 1.51 -10.87
C PHE A 113 1.19 0.58 -10.63
N ALA A 114 0.61 0.05 -11.72
CA ALA A 114 -0.47 -0.92 -11.61
C ALA A 114 0.12 -2.30 -11.34
N MET A 115 -0.31 -2.94 -10.25
CA MET A 115 0.21 -4.26 -9.87
C MET A 115 -0.03 -5.30 -10.96
N GLU A 116 -1.14 -5.23 -11.67
CA GLU A 116 -1.46 -6.19 -12.72
C GLU A 116 -0.53 -6.09 -13.93
N LEU A 117 0.22 -5.01 -14.05
CA LEU A 117 1.18 -4.81 -15.14
C LEU A 117 2.63 -5.05 -14.70
N MET A 118 2.84 -5.37 -13.42
CA MET A 118 4.19 -5.62 -12.91
C MET A 118 4.66 -7.01 -13.29
N PRO A 119 5.97 -7.19 -13.55
CA PRO A 119 6.50 -8.52 -13.81
C PRO A 119 6.24 -9.46 -12.66
N ARG A 120 5.91 -10.70 -12.98
CA ARG A 120 5.69 -11.74 -11.98
C ARG A 120 7.00 -12.38 -11.59
N ILE A 121 7.79 -11.65 -10.84
CA ILE A 121 9.03 -12.18 -10.27
C ILE A 121 8.80 -12.44 -8.78
N THR A 122 9.49 -13.44 -8.27
CA THR A 122 9.34 -13.88 -6.88
C THR A 122 9.47 -12.74 -5.89
N ARG A 123 10.44 -11.87 -6.10
CA ARG A 123 10.69 -10.76 -5.19
C ARG A 123 9.52 -9.78 -5.17
N ALA A 124 8.97 -9.42 -6.33
CA ALA A 124 7.85 -8.51 -6.40
C ALA A 124 6.61 -9.11 -5.74
N GLN A 125 6.35 -10.40 -5.99
CA GLN A 125 5.22 -11.08 -5.38
C GLN A 125 5.37 -11.15 -3.86
N SER A 126 6.56 -11.43 -3.37
CA SER A 126 6.83 -11.49 -1.94
C SER A 126 6.59 -10.16 -1.24
N CYS A 127 6.93 -9.05 -1.90
CA CYS A 127 6.82 -7.72 -1.30
C CYS A 127 5.42 -7.14 -1.39
N LEU A 128 4.70 -7.39 -2.48
CA LEU A 128 3.46 -6.69 -2.76
C LEU A 128 2.22 -7.54 -2.58
N LEU A 129 2.31 -8.85 -2.85
CA LEU A 129 1.15 -9.72 -2.85
C LEU A 129 1.26 -10.83 -1.80
N TYR A 130 2.15 -10.67 -0.86
CA TYR A 130 2.45 -11.71 0.12
C TYR A 130 1.21 -12.23 0.83
N THR A 131 0.34 -11.32 1.27
CA THR A 131 -0.81 -11.71 2.07
C THR A 131 -2.01 -12.14 1.26
N SER A 132 -2.07 -11.79 -0.02
CA SER A 132 -3.28 -12.03 -0.79
C SER A 132 -3.34 -13.44 -1.34
N ASP A 133 -2.29 -13.91 -1.96
CA ASP A 133 -2.32 -15.19 -2.66
C ASP A 133 -0.98 -15.88 -2.72
N ALA A 134 -0.33 -15.95 -1.58
CA ALA A 134 0.94 -16.65 -1.49
C ALA A 134 0.83 -18.08 -2.01
N ALA A 135 -0.35 -18.67 -1.90
CA ALA A 135 -0.57 -20.04 -2.35
C ALA A 135 -0.68 -20.17 -3.86
N ASP A 136 -0.82 -19.10 -4.57
CA ASP A 136 -1.05 -19.13 -6.02
C ASP A 136 0.23 -19.14 -6.84
N GLU A 137 1.34 -19.20 -6.20
CA GLU A 137 2.61 -19.24 -6.88
C GLU A 137 2.77 -20.39 -7.83
#